data_d22148e1fe8512b508529c2d1eb230dc
#
_entry.id   d22148e1fe8512b508529c2d1eb230dc
#
_cell.length_a   1.000
_cell.length_b   1.000
_cell.length_c   1.000
_cell.angle_alpha   90.00
_cell.angle_beta   90.00
_cell.angle_gamma   90.00
#
_symmetry.space_group_name_H-M   'P 1'
#
loop_
_entity.id
_entity.type
_entity.pdbx_description
1 polymer ?
#
loop_
_entity_poly.entity_id
_entity_poly.type
_entity_poly.pdbx_seq_one_letter_code
_entity_poly.pdbx_strand_id
1 'polypeptide(L)'
;MCAWDSGGKARLAPNLMRRIQIKLAYDGGGFHGWQVQPGLPTIQGALEEIVSAMEGAPVHVAGSGRTDAGVHALGQVAAFTIANPIPLANLRRAVNRLLPPAIRVLSAEEVHASFHPRFDAKAKTYEYRIVRGEVCSPFEWPYAHHYPYPLDEERMIQLARAFEGEHDFTAFAASDDRDAEGKSKVRTVFTSTLERSSGRMKYRVKGSGFLKHMVRNMVGTLIEAGRGNIEDLALLPAKSAATAPAKGLFLLSVEY
;
A
#
# COMPACT_ATOMS: atom_id res chain seq x y z
N MET A 1 -13.44 28.08 -29.72
CA MET A 1 -13.25 29.36 -30.44
C MET A 1 -11.92 29.92 -30.01
N CYS A 2 -10.87 29.84 -30.84
CA CYS A 2 -9.55 30.42 -30.53
C CYS A 2 -9.58 31.90 -30.84
N ALA A 3 -9.39 32.73 -29.82
CA ALA A 3 -9.21 34.17 -30.02
C ALA A 3 -7.74 34.44 -30.38
N TRP A 4 -7.50 35.12 -31.49
CA TRP A 4 -6.16 35.58 -31.92
C TRP A 4 -5.92 37.00 -31.38
N ASP A 5 -4.69 37.25 -30.91
CA ASP A 5 -4.31 38.64 -30.63
C ASP A 5 -3.77 39.33 -31.89
N SER A 6 -3.65 40.65 -31.84
CA SER A 6 -3.18 41.48 -32.95
C SER A 6 -1.71 41.25 -33.37
N GLY A 7 -1.00 40.28 -32.79
CA GLY A 7 0.38 39.91 -33.09
C GLY A 7 0.54 38.50 -33.63
N GLY A 8 -0.54 37.75 -33.93
CA GLY A 8 -0.48 36.44 -34.59
C GLY A 8 0.04 35.31 -33.72
N LYS A 9 0.18 35.48 -32.41
CA LYS A 9 0.52 34.41 -31.47
C LYS A 9 -0.74 33.86 -30.84
N ALA A 10 -1.00 32.55 -31.03
CA ALA A 10 -2.05 31.87 -30.32
C ALA A 10 -1.85 32.07 -28.80
N ARG A 11 -2.80 32.74 -28.14
CA ARG A 11 -2.85 32.73 -26.67
C ARG A 11 -3.13 31.28 -26.26
N LEU A 12 -2.11 30.60 -25.73
CA LEU A 12 -2.31 29.39 -24.98
C LEU A 12 -3.29 29.73 -23.84
N ALA A 13 -4.41 29.00 -23.78
CA ALA A 13 -5.29 29.08 -22.62
C ALA A 13 -4.46 28.95 -21.34
N PRO A 14 -4.82 29.66 -20.23
CA PRO A 14 -4.08 29.53 -19.00
C PRO A 14 -3.93 28.05 -18.67
N ASN A 15 -2.69 27.61 -18.45
CA ASN A 15 -2.34 26.23 -18.15
C ASN A 15 -3.02 25.84 -16.82
N LEU A 16 -4.26 25.33 -16.91
CA LEU A 16 -5.04 24.97 -15.73
C LEU A 16 -4.42 23.71 -15.13
N MET A 17 -3.84 23.84 -13.94
CA MET A 17 -3.27 22.70 -13.21
C MET A 17 -4.37 21.69 -12.90
N ARG A 18 -4.18 20.45 -13.32
CA ARG A 18 -5.12 19.34 -13.16
C ARG A 18 -4.61 18.39 -12.08
N ARG A 19 -5.44 18.09 -11.09
CA ARG A 19 -5.13 17.09 -10.08
C ARG A 19 -5.58 15.73 -10.56
N ILE A 20 -4.63 14.83 -10.79
CA ILE A 20 -4.88 13.49 -11.32
C ILE A 20 -4.72 12.48 -10.20
N GLN A 21 -5.76 11.68 -9.96
CA GLN A 21 -5.72 10.46 -9.14
C GLN A 21 -5.47 9.27 -10.05
N ILE A 22 -4.59 8.38 -9.62
CA ILE A 22 -4.36 7.09 -10.28
C ILE A 22 -4.55 5.95 -9.28
N LYS A 23 -5.16 4.86 -9.74
CA LYS A 23 -5.14 3.56 -9.05
C LYS A 23 -4.10 2.68 -9.72
N LEU A 24 -3.26 2.02 -8.93
CA LEU A 24 -2.16 1.22 -9.46
C LEU A 24 -1.99 -0.10 -8.72
N ALA A 25 -1.46 -1.10 -9.43
CA ALA A 25 -0.99 -2.35 -8.88
C ALA A 25 0.51 -2.46 -9.09
N TYR A 26 1.21 -3.12 -8.14
CA TYR A 26 2.64 -3.41 -8.30
C TYR A 26 3.08 -4.66 -7.57
N ASP A 27 4.04 -5.34 -8.18
CA ASP A 27 4.90 -6.31 -7.53
C ASP A 27 6.03 -5.55 -6.82
N GLY A 28 6.02 -5.56 -5.50
CA GLY A 28 7.01 -4.86 -4.68
C GLY A 28 8.33 -5.59 -4.51
N GLY A 29 8.46 -6.83 -5.00
CA GLY A 29 9.61 -7.71 -4.75
C GLY A 29 10.95 -7.13 -5.19
N GLY A 30 10.96 -6.33 -6.27
CA GLY A 30 12.17 -5.65 -6.78
C GLY A 30 12.35 -4.21 -6.30
N PHE A 31 11.54 -3.74 -5.32
CA PHE A 31 11.55 -2.35 -4.90
C PHE A 31 11.80 -2.19 -3.40
N HIS A 32 12.46 -1.08 -3.04
CA HIS A 32 12.68 -0.68 -1.65
C HIS A 32 11.47 0.06 -1.04
N GLY A 33 10.27 -0.40 -1.40
CA GLY A 33 8.98 0.12 -0.94
C GLY A 33 8.45 1.27 -1.79
N TRP A 34 7.47 1.97 -1.23
CA TRP A 34 6.82 3.09 -1.91
C TRP A 34 7.70 4.33 -2.00
N GLN A 35 8.16 4.82 -0.84
CA GLN A 35 8.79 6.13 -0.69
C GLN A 35 10.14 6.24 -1.39
N VAL A 36 10.36 7.35 -2.10
CA VAL A 36 11.67 7.69 -2.70
C VAL A 36 12.78 7.62 -1.65
N GLN A 37 13.87 6.94 -2.01
CA GLN A 37 15.09 6.81 -1.24
C GLN A 37 16.29 7.01 -2.18
N PRO A 38 17.32 7.76 -1.77
CA PRO A 38 18.49 8.03 -2.62
C PRO A 38 19.14 6.73 -3.10
N GLY A 39 19.32 6.61 -4.42
CA GLY A 39 20.05 5.49 -5.04
C GLY A 39 19.30 4.14 -5.04
N LEU A 40 18.05 4.07 -4.56
CA LEU A 40 17.29 2.84 -4.48
C LEU A 40 16.04 2.87 -5.38
N PRO A 41 15.71 1.77 -6.09
CA PRO A 41 14.49 1.67 -6.86
C PRO A 41 13.26 1.66 -5.94
N THR A 42 12.32 2.59 -6.16
CA THR A 42 11.07 2.72 -5.39
C THR A 42 9.89 2.94 -6.33
N ILE A 43 8.67 2.59 -5.87
CA ILE A 43 7.45 2.74 -6.67
C ILE A 43 7.19 4.23 -6.99
N GLN A 44 7.31 5.11 -5.99
CA GLN A 44 7.12 6.55 -6.13
C GLN A 44 8.16 7.14 -7.09
N GLY A 45 9.43 6.77 -6.97
CA GLY A 45 10.50 7.29 -7.83
C GLY A 45 10.28 6.94 -9.30
N ALA A 46 9.88 5.69 -9.60
CA ALA A 46 9.56 5.28 -10.97
C ALA A 46 8.38 6.06 -11.56
N LEU A 47 7.37 6.40 -10.75
CA LEU A 47 6.24 7.23 -11.20
C LEU A 47 6.66 8.69 -11.40
N GLU A 48 7.39 9.27 -10.45
CA GLU A 48 7.85 10.67 -10.50
C GLU A 48 8.76 10.92 -11.69
N GLU A 49 9.67 10.02 -12.00
CA GLU A 49 10.54 10.09 -13.17
C GLU A 49 9.75 10.21 -14.47
N ILE A 50 8.77 9.31 -14.67
CA ILE A 50 7.97 9.25 -15.90
C ILE A 50 7.04 10.46 -16.02
N VAL A 51 6.33 10.79 -14.94
CA VAL A 51 5.36 11.89 -14.98
C VAL A 51 6.08 13.23 -15.13
N SER A 52 7.24 13.40 -14.48
CA SER A 52 8.08 14.61 -14.64
C SER A 52 8.62 14.76 -16.05
N ALA A 53 9.06 13.66 -16.67
CA ALA A 53 9.49 13.69 -18.08
C ALA A 53 8.35 14.06 -19.04
N MET A 54 7.13 13.62 -18.78
CA MET A 54 5.94 13.96 -19.58
C MET A 54 5.47 15.40 -19.37
N GLU A 55 5.64 15.96 -18.17
CA GLU A 55 5.29 17.34 -17.83
C GLU A 55 6.37 18.34 -18.27
N GLY A 56 7.62 17.89 -18.38
CA GLY A 56 8.79 18.75 -18.63
C GLY A 56 9.27 19.51 -17.39
N ALA A 57 8.78 19.16 -16.19
CA ALA A 57 9.12 19.75 -14.90
C ALA A 57 8.97 18.70 -13.78
N PRO A 58 9.66 18.87 -12.64
CA PRO A 58 9.51 17.97 -11.51
C PRO A 58 8.07 17.87 -11.02
N VAL A 59 7.54 16.65 -10.92
CA VAL A 59 6.19 16.36 -10.43
C VAL A 59 6.28 15.43 -9.24
N HIS A 60 5.71 15.85 -8.11
CA HIS A 60 5.63 15.01 -6.93
C HIS A 60 4.38 14.10 -6.96
N VAL A 61 4.57 12.81 -6.69
CA VAL A 61 3.51 11.79 -6.64
C VAL A 61 3.21 11.41 -5.20
N ALA A 62 2.13 11.92 -4.65
CA ALA A 62 1.67 11.55 -3.30
C ALA A 62 0.93 10.22 -3.31
N GLY A 63 1.29 9.28 -2.43
CA GLY A 63 0.58 8.00 -2.25
C GLY A 63 -0.43 8.03 -1.11
N SER A 64 -1.42 7.11 -1.13
CA SER A 64 -2.38 6.97 -0.03
C SER A 64 -1.72 6.47 1.26
N GLY A 65 -0.63 5.74 1.14
CA GLY A 65 0.19 5.24 2.24
C GLY A 65 1.49 4.66 1.71
N ARG A 66 2.47 4.58 2.59
CA ARG A 66 3.73 3.90 2.29
C ARG A 66 3.53 2.39 2.43
N THR A 67 4.13 1.62 1.53
CA THR A 67 4.34 0.19 1.68
C THR A 67 5.82 -0.07 1.91
N ASP A 68 6.15 -1.07 2.73
CA ASP A 68 7.53 -1.45 3.02
C ASP A 68 8.21 -2.10 1.79
N ALA A 69 9.53 -2.23 1.82
CA ALA A 69 10.27 -3.00 0.83
C ALA A 69 9.72 -4.43 0.70
N GLY A 70 9.49 -4.88 -0.53
CA GLY A 70 8.95 -6.19 -0.84
C GLY A 70 7.43 -6.36 -0.64
N VAL A 71 6.70 -5.33 -0.22
CA VAL A 71 5.23 -5.36 -0.09
C VAL A 71 4.58 -5.02 -1.42
N HIS A 72 3.55 -5.79 -1.79
CA HIS A 72 2.80 -5.64 -3.04
C HIS A 72 1.55 -4.76 -2.87
N ALA A 73 0.98 -4.34 -4.00
CA ALA A 73 -0.34 -3.72 -4.01
C ALA A 73 -1.16 -4.16 -5.23
N LEU A 74 -2.46 -4.34 -5.03
CA LEU A 74 -3.46 -4.55 -6.08
C LEU A 74 -4.33 -3.30 -6.30
N GLY A 75 -4.28 -2.35 -5.38
CA GLY A 75 -5.13 -1.16 -5.42
C GLY A 75 -4.57 0.03 -4.66
N GLN A 76 -3.28 0.32 -4.79
CA GLN A 76 -2.70 1.57 -4.27
C GLN A 76 -3.32 2.76 -5.01
N VAL A 77 -3.53 3.86 -4.30
CA VAL A 77 -3.97 5.12 -4.88
C VAL A 77 -2.89 6.19 -4.70
N ALA A 78 -2.61 6.90 -5.77
CA ALA A 78 -1.70 8.03 -5.76
C ALA A 78 -2.30 9.23 -6.51
N ALA A 79 -1.78 10.42 -6.24
CA ALA A 79 -2.19 11.62 -6.95
C ALA A 79 -1.02 12.56 -7.20
N PHE A 80 -1.09 13.27 -8.33
CA PHE A 80 -0.12 14.26 -8.74
C PHE A 80 -0.82 15.39 -9.50
N THR A 81 -0.13 16.50 -9.70
CA THR A 81 -0.68 17.67 -10.40
C THR A 81 0.15 17.96 -11.64
N ILE A 82 -0.51 18.14 -12.78
CA ILE A 82 0.11 18.45 -14.08
C ILE A 82 -0.66 19.55 -14.80
N ALA A 83 0.04 20.29 -15.64
CA ALA A 83 -0.56 21.25 -16.58
C ALA A 83 -0.79 20.63 -17.98
N ASN A 84 -0.12 19.51 -18.27
CA ASN A 84 -0.21 18.82 -19.55
C ASN A 84 -1.67 18.45 -19.87
N PRO A 85 -2.23 18.89 -21.03
CA PRO A 85 -3.63 18.67 -21.39
C PRO A 85 -3.91 17.26 -21.91
N ILE A 86 -2.98 16.32 -21.80
CA ILE A 86 -3.13 14.95 -22.29
C ILE A 86 -4.44 14.31 -21.79
N PRO A 87 -5.27 13.69 -22.65
CA PRO A 87 -6.46 12.95 -22.22
C PRO A 87 -6.09 11.81 -21.26
N LEU A 88 -6.89 11.57 -20.22
CA LEU A 88 -6.59 10.58 -19.17
C LEU A 88 -6.32 9.17 -19.71
N ALA A 89 -7.08 8.74 -20.72
CA ALA A 89 -6.86 7.44 -21.36
C ALA A 89 -5.49 7.34 -22.04
N ASN A 90 -5.01 8.44 -22.62
CA ASN A 90 -3.70 8.54 -23.26
C ASN A 90 -2.59 8.62 -22.19
N LEU A 91 -2.80 9.40 -21.12
CA LEU A 91 -1.90 9.48 -19.98
C LEU A 91 -1.66 8.07 -19.39
N ARG A 92 -2.73 7.33 -19.09
CA ARG A 92 -2.62 5.97 -18.56
C ARG A 92 -1.84 5.05 -19.50
N ARG A 93 -2.10 5.11 -20.82
CA ARG A 93 -1.37 4.29 -21.82
C ARG A 93 0.11 4.67 -21.89
N ALA A 94 0.41 5.96 -21.92
CA ALA A 94 1.78 6.47 -22.02
C ALA A 94 2.58 6.10 -20.77
N VAL A 95 2.03 6.33 -19.56
CA VAL A 95 2.68 5.95 -18.30
C VAL A 95 2.92 4.43 -18.25
N ASN A 96 1.93 3.60 -18.58
CA ASN A 96 2.09 2.14 -18.58
C ASN A 96 3.09 1.61 -19.62
N ARG A 97 3.32 2.34 -20.70
CA ARG A 97 4.34 1.98 -21.71
C ARG A 97 5.76 2.21 -21.19
N LEU A 98 5.95 3.20 -20.35
CA LEU A 98 7.25 3.60 -19.82
C LEU A 98 7.59 2.91 -18.49
N LEU A 99 6.56 2.56 -17.68
CA LEU A 99 6.75 1.88 -16.41
C LEU A 99 7.34 0.47 -16.58
N PRO A 100 8.22 0.03 -15.66
CA PRO A 100 8.66 -1.35 -15.61
C PRO A 100 7.46 -2.30 -15.49
N PRO A 101 7.53 -3.54 -16.00
CA PRO A 101 6.41 -4.50 -15.97
C PRO A 101 5.79 -4.73 -14.60
N ALA A 102 6.56 -4.55 -13.53
CA ALA A 102 6.14 -4.74 -12.16
C ALA A 102 5.19 -3.64 -11.62
N ILE A 103 4.99 -2.52 -12.33
CA ILE A 103 4.08 -1.42 -11.93
C ILE A 103 3.08 -1.18 -13.05
N ARG A 104 1.78 -1.12 -12.73
CA ARG A 104 0.71 -0.82 -13.70
C ARG A 104 -0.30 0.14 -13.13
N VAL A 105 -0.57 1.21 -13.87
CA VAL A 105 -1.69 2.12 -13.62
C VAL A 105 -2.98 1.49 -14.17
N LEU A 106 -3.91 1.20 -13.29
CA LEU A 106 -5.18 0.54 -13.60
C LEU A 106 -6.23 1.54 -14.09
N SER A 107 -6.33 2.69 -13.42
CA SER A 107 -7.20 3.79 -13.79
C SER A 107 -6.55 5.13 -13.53
N ALA A 108 -7.04 6.17 -14.22
CA ALA A 108 -6.69 7.57 -13.99
C ALA A 108 -7.97 8.40 -14.08
N GLU A 109 -8.13 9.33 -13.16
CA GLU A 109 -9.27 10.25 -13.10
C GLU A 109 -8.82 11.63 -12.65
N GLU A 110 -9.51 12.66 -13.09
CA GLU A 110 -9.31 14.02 -12.62
C GLU A 110 -10.16 14.25 -11.38
N VAL A 111 -9.54 14.77 -10.33
CA VAL A 111 -10.19 14.97 -9.03
C VAL A 111 -10.10 16.43 -8.61
N HIS A 112 -10.81 16.80 -7.55
CA HIS A 112 -10.74 18.15 -7.00
C HIS A 112 -9.30 18.53 -6.63
N ALA A 113 -8.91 19.77 -6.84
CA ALA A 113 -7.55 20.25 -6.64
C ALA A 113 -7.02 20.04 -5.20
N SER A 114 -7.91 20.04 -4.21
CA SER A 114 -7.57 19.78 -2.80
C SER A 114 -7.44 18.30 -2.45
N PHE A 115 -7.79 17.37 -3.34
CA PHE A 115 -7.74 15.94 -3.05
C PHE A 115 -6.33 15.50 -2.61
N HIS A 116 -6.28 14.82 -1.46
CA HIS A 116 -5.05 14.25 -0.94
C HIS A 116 -5.21 12.74 -0.68
N PRO A 117 -4.52 11.85 -1.42
CA PRO A 117 -4.77 10.41 -1.40
C PRO A 117 -4.56 9.76 -0.02
N ARG A 118 -3.81 10.40 0.87
CA ARG A 118 -3.57 9.87 2.22
C ARG A 118 -4.58 10.39 3.24
N PHE A 119 -4.89 11.69 3.20
CA PHE A 119 -5.68 12.33 4.26
C PHE A 119 -7.18 12.18 4.04
N ASP A 120 -7.61 12.04 2.78
CA ASP A 120 -9.02 11.83 2.43
C ASP A 120 -9.41 10.33 2.46
N ALA A 121 -8.43 9.42 2.62
CA ALA A 121 -8.71 8.00 2.72
C ALA A 121 -9.46 7.65 4.01
N LYS A 122 -10.63 7.01 3.86
CA LYS A 122 -11.49 6.54 4.97
C LYS A 122 -11.12 5.16 5.45
N ALA A 123 -10.72 4.28 4.53
CA ALA A 123 -10.31 2.93 4.88
C ALA A 123 -9.24 2.37 3.93
N LYS A 124 -8.47 1.42 4.44
CA LYS A 124 -7.53 0.59 3.65
C LYS A 124 -7.76 -0.86 4.00
N THR A 125 -7.65 -1.72 2.98
CA THR A 125 -7.74 -3.16 3.15
C THR A 125 -6.42 -3.80 2.75
N TYR A 126 -5.89 -4.65 3.62
CA TYR A 126 -4.72 -5.46 3.35
C TYR A 126 -5.07 -6.94 3.37
N GLU A 127 -4.34 -7.74 2.59
CA GLU A 127 -4.37 -9.20 2.62
C GLU A 127 -2.96 -9.72 2.83
N TYR A 128 -2.81 -10.70 3.72
CA TYR A 128 -1.56 -11.44 3.90
C TYR A 128 -1.77 -12.91 3.55
N ARG A 129 -0.88 -13.46 2.74
CA ARG A 129 -0.97 -14.83 2.21
C ARG A 129 0.05 -15.74 2.85
N ILE A 130 -0.40 -16.90 3.34
CA ILE A 130 0.43 -17.95 3.92
C ILE A 130 0.17 -19.25 3.17
N VAL A 131 1.24 -19.93 2.74
CA VAL A 131 1.20 -21.27 2.18
C VAL A 131 1.61 -22.26 3.27
N ARG A 132 0.73 -23.24 3.54
CA ARG A 132 0.85 -24.22 4.62
C ARG A 132 1.33 -25.58 4.14
N GLY A 133 1.31 -25.85 2.83
CA GLY A 133 1.78 -27.10 2.25
C GLY A 133 3.25 -27.36 2.53
N GLU A 134 3.66 -28.63 2.51
CA GLU A 134 5.07 -29.02 2.68
C GLU A 134 5.98 -28.33 1.65
N VAL A 135 5.52 -28.20 0.42
CA VAL A 135 6.22 -27.53 -0.68
C VAL A 135 5.43 -26.31 -1.15
N CYS A 136 6.12 -25.17 -1.30
CA CYS A 136 5.55 -23.98 -1.91
C CYS A 136 5.98 -23.90 -3.38
N SER A 137 5.01 -23.72 -4.28
CA SER A 137 5.28 -23.51 -5.70
C SER A 137 6.19 -22.29 -5.92
N PRO A 138 7.19 -22.35 -6.84
CA PRO A 138 8.01 -21.19 -7.18
C PRO A 138 7.19 -20.01 -7.74
N PHE A 139 5.99 -20.26 -8.29
CA PHE A 139 5.07 -19.22 -8.75
C PHE A 139 4.27 -18.56 -7.61
N GLU A 140 4.18 -19.18 -6.43
CA GLU A 140 3.57 -18.62 -5.24
C GLU A 140 4.61 -18.06 -4.25
N TRP A 141 5.82 -18.60 -4.28
CA TRP A 141 6.90 -18.22 -3.37
C TRP A 141 7.18 -16.71 -3.27
N PRO A 142 7.17 -15.94 -4.37
CA PRO A 142 7.37 -14.49 -4.29
C PRO A 142 6.21 -13.73 -3.65
N TYR A 143 5.01 -14.35 -3.54
CA TYR A 143 3.75 -13.70 -3.23
C TYR A 143 3.06 -14.26 -1.97
N ALA A 144 3.77 -15.10 -1.20
CA ALA A 144 3.25 -15.69 0.02
C ALA A 144 4.36 -16.01 1.02
N HIS A 145 4.01 -16.05 2.29
CA HIS A 145 4.86 -16.60 3.33
C HIS A 145 4.68 -18.12 3.38
N HIS A 146 5.70 -18.87 3.02
CA HIS A 146 5.69 -20.32 3.17
C HIS A 146 5.98 -20.69 4.63
N TYR A 147 5.02 -21.33 5.28
CA TYR A 147 5.12 -21.77 6.67
C TYR A 147 4.55 -23.20 6.83
N PRO A 148 5.34 -24.26 6.59
CA PRO A 148 4.87 -25.65 6.63
C PRO A 148 4.78 -26.26 8.04
N TYR A 149 5.32 -25.57 9.05
CA TYR A 149 5.42 -26.09 10.42
C TYR A 149 4.03 -26.14 11.11
N PRO A 150 3.84 -27.04 12.10
CA PRO A 150 2.56 -27.13 12.84
C PRO A 150 2.08 -25.79 13.40
N LEU A 151 0.79 -25.50 13.24
CA LEU A 151 0.13 -24.34 13.82
C LEU A 151 -1.29 -24.76 14.28
N ASP A 152 -1.73 -24.24 15.40
CA ASP A 152 -3.15 -24.24 15.77
C ASP A 152 -3.87 -23.13 14.97
N GLU A 153 -4.38 -23.53 13.79
CA GLU A 153 -5.05 -22.62 12.87
C GLU A 153 -6.38 -22.10 13.41
N GLU A 154 -7.12 -22.91 14.21
CA GLU A 154 -8.36 -22.49 14.86
C GLU A 154 -8.11 -21.35 15.85
N ARG A 155 -7.08 -21.49 16.65
CA ARG A 155 -6.65 -20.44 17.57
C ARG A 155 -6.28 -19.16 16.84
N MET A 156 -5.52 -19.25 15.74
CA MET A 156 -5.17 -18.09 14.91
C MET A 156 -6.43 -17.39 14.38
N ILE A 157 -7.43 -18.16 13.90
CA ILE A 157 -8.70 -17.65 13.37
C ILE A 157 -9.48 -16.91 14.47
N GLN A 158 -9.56 -17.48 15.67
CA GLN A 158 -10.24 -16.86 16.82
C GLN A 158 -9.56 -15.54 17.22
N LEU A 159 -8.24 -15.57 17.37
CA LEU A 159 -7.45 -14.39 17.79
C LEU A 159 -7.41 -13.29 16.74
N ALA A 160 -7.57 -13.62 15.45
CA ALA A 160 -7.60 -12.60 14.40
C ALA A 160 -8.69 -11.54 14.65
N ARG A 161 -9.85 -11.95 15.16
CA ARG A 161 -10.97 -11.03 15.48
C ARG A 161 -10.70 -10.10 16.64
N ALA A 162 -9.80 -10.47 17.55
CA ALA A 162 -9.46 -9.64 18.70
C ALA A 162 -8.78 -8.30 18.32
N PHE A 163 -8.32 -8.17 17.08
CA PHE A 163 -7.81 -6.89 16.56
C PHE A 163 -8.90 -5.89 16.16
N GLU A 164 -10.17 -6.33 16.04
CA GLU A 164 -11.28 -5.45 15.65
C GLU A 164 -11.58 -4.44 16.76
N GLY A 165 -11.98 -3.23 16.35
CA GLY A 165 -12.26 -2.11 17.26
C GLY A 165 -11.17 -1.05 17.24
N GLU A 166 -11.28 -0.12 18.19
CA GLU A 166 -10.30 0.93 18.42
C GLU A 166 -9.32 0.52 19.51
N HIS A 167 -8.05 0.43 19.18
CA HIS A 167 -6.97 0.00 20.08
C HIS A 167 -5.73 0.85 19.91
N ASP A 168 -4.90 0.89 20.95
CA ASP A 168 -3.52 1.35 20.86
C ASP A 168 -2.65 0.23 20.27
N PHE A 169 -2.19 0.43 19.03
CA PHE A 169 -1.33 -0.50 18.31
C PHE A 169 0.17 -0.20 18.48
N THR A 170 0.58 0.44 19.58
CA THR A 170 2.00 0.73 19.84
C THR A 170 2.85 -0.53 19.79
N ALA A 171 2.39 -1.64 20.37
CA ALA A 171 3.09 -2.93 20.35
C ALA A 171 3.28 -3.52 18.94
N PHE A 172 2.46 -3.12 17.99
CA PHE A 172 2.49 -3.58 16.59
C PHE A 172 3.19 -2.61 15.64
N ALA A 173 3.65 -1.46 16.12
CA ALA A 173 4.33 -0.45 15.31
C ALA A 173 5.85 -0.63 15.34
N ALA A 174 6.48 -0.61 14.16
CA ALA A 174 7.92 -0.37 14.11
C ALA A 174 8.20 1.11 14.38
N SER A 175 9.39 1.41 14.88
CA SER A 175 9.84 2.80 15.07
C SER A 175 9.78 3.58 13.75
N ASP A 176 9.28 4.80 13.82
CA ASP A 176 9.16 5.72 12.69
C ASP A 176 9.69 7.09 13.14
N ASP A 177 10.24 7.89 12.21
CA ASP A 177 10.71 9.26 12.45
C ASP A 177 9.61 10.14 13.08
N ARG A 178 8.34 9.80 12.84
CA ARG A 178 7.16 10.46 13.43
C ARG A 178 6.89 10.10 14.89
N ASP A 179 7.59 9.12 15.45
CA ASP A 179 7.47 8.79 16.89
C ASP A 179 7.96 9.97 17.76
N ALA A 180 8.95 10.75 17.25
CA ALA A 180 9.41 11.98 17.89
C ALA A 180 8.35 13.11 17.91
N GLU A 181 7.34 13.03 17.01
CA GLU A 181 6.24 14.00 16.94
C GLU A 181 5.08 13.67 17.89
N GLY A 182 5.18 12.61 18.69
CA GLY A 182 4.16 12.20 19.67
C GLY A 182 2.82 11.80 19.05
N LYS A 183 2.78 11.41 17.78
CA LYS A 183 1.52 11.05 17.08
C LYS A 183 0.90 9.80 17.68
N SER A 184 -0.41 9.87 17.96
CA SER A 184 -1.21 8.75 18.46
C SER A 184 -1.04 7.49 17.61
N LYS A 185 -0.81 6.34 18.28
CA LYS A 185 -0.76 5.00 17.69
C LYS A 185 -2.10 4.27 17.79
N VAL A 186 -3.14 4.95 18.27
CA VAL A 186 -4.52 4.44 18.27
C VAL A 186 -5.03 4.37 16.84
N ARG A 187 -5.60 3.21 16.46
CA ARG A 187 -6.22 2.97 15.15
C ARG A 187 -7.52 2.19 15.32
N THR A 188 -8.45 2.40 14.38
CA THR A 188 -9.68 1.61 14.32
C THR A 188 -9.54 0.56 13.23
N VAL A 189 -9.63 -0.71 13.62
CA VAL A 189 -9.74 -1.86 12.72
C VAL A 189 -11.21 -2.21 12.59
N PHE A 190 -11.74 -2.11 11.36
CA PHE A 190 -13.15 -2.36 11.06
C PHE A 190 -13.47 -3.85 10.93
N THR A 191 -12.55 -4.60 10.30
CA THR A 191 -12.64 -6.06 10.17
C THR A 191 -11.25 -6.69 10.22
N SER A 192 -11.15 -7.86 10.83
CA SER A 192 -9.92 -8.63 10.92
C SER A 192 -10.24 -10.12 10.88
N THR A 193 -9.99 -10.77 9.76
CA THR A 193 -10.38 -12.14 9.50
C THR A 193 -9.21 -12.98 9.00
N LEU A 194 -9.15 -14.23 9.45
CA LEU A 194 -8.22 -15.22 8.93
C LEU A 194 -9.02 -16.40 8.40
N GLU A 195 -8.84 -16.71 7.12
CA GLU A 195 -9.52 -17.79 6.43
C GLU A 195 -8.52 -18.86 6.02
N ARG A 196 -8.92 -20.12 6.06
CA ARG A 196 -8.12 -21.25 5.54
C ARG A 196 -8.83 -21.94 4.39
N SER A 197 -8.08 -22.37 3.39
CA SER A 197 -8.58 -23.14 2.25
C SER A 197 -7.43 -23.90 1.58
N SER A 198 -7.58 -25.23 1.45
CA SER A 198 -6.70 -26.07 0.63
C SER A 198 -5.18 -25.82 0.83
N GLY A 199 -4.72 -25.87 2.09
CA GLY A 199 -3.29 -25.67 2.42
C GLY A 199 -2.80 -24.23 2.30
N ARG A 200 -3.71 -23.26 2.30
CA ARG A 200 -3.43 -21.83 2.31
C ARG A 200 -4.22 -21.12 3.40
N MET A 201 -3.65 -20.05 3.93
CA MET A 201 -4.36 -19.13 4.81
C MET A 201 -4.27 -17.71 4.25
N LYS A 202 -5.34 -16.94 4.42
CA LYS A 202 -5.44 -15.54 4.03
C LYS A 202 -5.92 -14.71 5.21
N TYR A 203 -5.07 -13.84 5.67
CA TYR A 203 -5.45 -12.84 6.67
C TYR A 203 -5.86 -11.56 5.96
N ARG A 204 -7.08 -11.08 6.21
CA ARG A 204 -7.58 -9.80 5.71
C ARG A 204 -7.87 -8.87 6.86
N VAL A 205 -7.44 -7.62 6.69
CA VAL A 205 -7.69 -6.56 7.67
C VAL A 205 -8.06 -5.28 6.97
N LYS A 206 -9.15 -4.66 7.42
CA LYS A 206 -9.63 -3.35 6.99
C LYS A 206 -9.62 -2.40 8.19
N GLY A 207 -9.09 -1.19 8.02
CA GLY A 207 -9.03 -0.19 9.09
C GLY A 207 -8.92 1.23 8.57
N SER A 208 -9.09 2.20 9.45
CA SER A 208 -8.97 3.64 9.16
C SER A 208 -7.57 4.05 8.70
N GLY A 209 -6.56 3.32 9.14
CA GLY A 209 -5.15 3.52 8.81
C GLY A 209 -4.27 2.51 9.53
N PHE A 210 -3.04 2.36 9.07
CA PHE A 210 -2.09 1.40 9.63
C PHE A 210 -0.76 2.08 9.92
N LEU A 211 -0.10 1.65 11.00
CA LEU A 211 1.24 2.06 11.39
C LEU A 211 2.29 1.29 10.57
N LYS A 212 3.52 1.75 10.61
CA LYS A 212 4.64 1.05 9.97
C LYS A 212 4.76 -0.37 10.52
N HIS A 213 4.85 -1.35 9.65
CA HIS A 213 4.90 -2.80 9.92
C HIS A 213 3.65 -3.38 10.62
N MET A 214 2.63 -2.60 10.98
CA MET A 214 1.51 -3.03 11.82
C MET A 214 0.87 -4.35 11.35
N VAL A 215 0.46 -4.44 10.09
CA VAL A 215 -0.20 -5.67 9.58
C VAL A 215 0.74 -6.87 9.61
N ARG A 216 2.02 -6.69 9.28
CA ARG A 216 3.03 -7.77 9.34
C ARG A 216 3.28 -8.23 10.76
N ASN A 217 3.26 -7.33 11.72
CA ASN A 217 3.39 -7.64 13.15
C ASN A 217 2.15 -8.36 13.69
N MET A 218 0.94 -7.94 13.26
CA MET A 218 -0.30 -8.68 13.56
C MET A 218 -0.22 -10.12 13.07
N VAL A 219 0.21 -10.34 11.82
CA VAL A 219 0.38 -11.70 11.27
C VAL A 219 1.45 -12.49 12.01
N GLY A 220 2.60 -11.89 12.31
CA GLY A 220 3.66 -12.54 13.11
C GLY A 220 3.15 -12.98 14.47
N THR A 221 2.34 -12.15 15.11
CA THR A 221 1.68 -12.45 16.39
C THR A 221 0.69 -13.61 16.26
N LEU A 222 -0.13 -13.65 15.20
CA LEU A 222 -1.04 -14.78 14.94
C LEU A 222 -0.26 -16.08 14.73
N ILE A 223 0.87 -16.04 14.04
CA ILE A 223 1.75 -17.22 13.86
C ILE A 223 2.29 -17.70 15.22
N GLU A 224 2.78 -16.78 16.07
CA GLU A 224 3.26 -17.14 17.40
C GLU A 224 2.15 -17.69 18.31
N ALA A 225 0.93 -17.17 18.18
CA ALA A 225 -0.23 -17.71 18.85
C ALA A 225 -0.57 -19.13 18.36
N GLY A 226 -0.51 -19.37 17.05
CA GLY A 226 -0.68 -20.71 16.48
C GLY A 226 0.41 -21.70 16.88
N ARG A 227 1.60 -21.23 17.27
CA ARG A 227 2.67 -22.04 17.87
C ARG A 227 2.46 -22.32 19.35
N GLY A 228 1.46 -21.70 19.99
CA GLY A 228 1.23 -21.79 21.42
C GLY A 228 2.09 -20.86 22.30
N ASN A 229 2.84 -19.91 21.68
CA ASN A 229 3.71 -18.98 22.41
C ASN A 229 2.97 -17.74 22.96
N ILE A 230 1.74 -17.50 22.52
CA ILE A 230 0.90 -16.37 22.93
C ILE A 230 -0.49 -16.89 23.27
N GLU A 231 -0.92 -16.68 24.50
CA GLU A 231 -2.23 -17.14 24.96
C GLU A 231 -3.33 -16.08 24.81
N ASP A 232 -3.00 -14.82 25.00
CA ASP A 232 -3.94 -13.70 24.92
C ASP A 232 -3.27 -12.49 24.27
N LEU A 233 -3.99 -11.79 23.40
CA LEU A 233 -3.51 -10.55 22.77
C LEU A 233 -3.43 -9.38 23.75
N ALA A 234 -4.24 -9.37 24.80
CA ALA A 234 -4.17 -8.37 25.87
C ALA A 234 -2.86 -8.46 26.68
N LEU A 235 -2.19 -9.61 26.66
CA LEU A 235 -0.93 -9.87 27.34
C LEU A 235 0.30 -9.68 26.45
N LEU A 236 0.13 -9.08 25.25
CA LEU A 236 1.25 -8.84 24.36
C LEU A 236 2.29 -7.92 25.03
N PRO A 237 3.57 -8.33 25.03
CA PRO A 237 4.64 -7.46 25.53
C PRO A 237 4.70 -6.17 24.71
N ALA A 238 5.28 -5.11 25.29
CA ALA A 238 5.42 -3.80 24.63
C ALA A 238 6.16 -3.82 23.28
N LYS A 239 6.71 -4.96 22.90
CA LYS A 239 7.25 -5.22 21.54
C LYS A 239 6.57 -6.44 20.95
N SER A 240 6.09 -6.32 19.71
CA SER A 240 5.45 -7.39 18.96
C SER A 240 6.36 -8.60 18.79
N ALA A 241 5.73 -9.74 18.53
CA ALA A 241 6.35 -10.92 17.95
C ALA A 241 7.12 -10.59 16.64
N ALA A 242 7.85 -11.57 16.10
CA ALA A 242 8.60 -11.41 14.86
C ALA A 242 7.73 -10.85 13.72
N THR A 243 8.25 -9.86 13.01
CA THR A 243 7.57 -9.27 11.84
C THR A 243 7.48 -10.29 10.71
N ALA A 244 6.28 -10.61 10.24
CA ALA A 244 6.08 -11.52 9.12
C ALA A 244 6.74 -11.00 7.81
N PRO A 245 7.25 -11.88 6.91
CA PRO A 245 7.90 -11.48 5.67
C PRO A 245 7.05 -10.57 4.79
N ALA A 246 7.66 -9.56 4.17
CA ALA A 246 6.97 -8.56 3.36
C ALA A 246 6.23 -9.16 2.15
N LYS A 247 6.83 -10.16 1.50
CA LYS A 247 6.34 -10.79 0.27
C LYS A 247 4.95 -11.43 0.37
N GLY A 248 4.44 -11.67 1.57
CA GLY A 248 3.07 -12.15 1.77
C GLY A 248 2.03 -11.04 1.82
N LEU A 249 2.42 -9.76 1.94
CA LEU A 249 1.51 -8.64 2.19
C LEU A 249 1.13 -7.90 0.90
N PHE A 250 -0.17 -7.63 0.76
CA PHE A 250 -0.77 -6.90 -0.35
C PHE A 250 -1.69 -5.79 0.17
N LEU A 251 -1.51 -4.56 -0.32
CA LEU A 251 -2.53 -3.53 -0.21
C LEU A 251 -3.61 -3.79 -1.28
N LEU A 252 -4.80 -4.23 -0.86
CA LEU A 252 -5.89 -4.58 -1.78
C LEU A 252 -6.62 -3.37 -2.31
N SER A 253 -6.99 -2.44 -1.42
CA SER A 253 -7.80 -1.27 -1.77
C SER A 253 -7.63 -0.12 -0.80
N VAL A 254 -7.98 1.07 -1.30
CA VAL A 254 -8.13 2.31 -0.54
C VAL A 254 -9.51 2.85 -0.85
N GLU A 255 -10.27 3.28 0.17
CA GLU A 255 -11.62 3.84 0.06
C GLU A 255 -11.61 5.32 0.46
N TYR A 256 -12.41 6.12 -0.28
CA TYR A 256 -12.55 7.58 -0.12
C TYR A 256 -13.98 7.99 0.18
#